data_e12661297e61ac152068e1d45378107e
#
_entry.id   e12661297e61ac152068e1d45378107e
#
_cell.length_a   1.000
_cell.length_b   1.000
_cell.length_c   1.000
_cell.angle_alpha   90.00
_cell.angle_beta   90.00
_cell.angle_gamma   90.00
#
_symmetry.space_group_name_H-M   'P 1'
#
loop_
_entity.id
_entity.type
_entity.pdbx_description
1 polymer ?
#
loop_
_entity_poly.entity_id
_entity_poly.type
_entity_poly.pdbx_seq_one_letter_code
_entity_poly.pdbx_strand_id
1 'polypeptide(L)'
;MSTTATHLAPQRAAKIAKQLTELIDIQNLGPGDKLPPERQLADLLEVSRPSLREALHILQAQGLVQIKHGQGTFVQEPVVAQELRASVMTKTHGLNELFDAREVLEVPASKWAAEKATKEDIRLLRA
;
A
#
# COMPACT_ATOMS: atom_id res chain seq x y z
N MET A 1 -29.52 7.08 -21.28
CA MET A 1 -29.12 5.71 -20.93
C MET A 1 -27.62 5.56 -20.89
N SER A 2 -26.91 5.97 -21.95
CA SER A 2 -25.46 5.90 -21.98
C SER A 2 -24.80 6.78 -20.89
N THR A 3 -25.41 7.90 -20.53
CA THR A 3 -24.90 8.80 -19.49
C THR A 3 -24.86 8.12 -18.12
N THR A 4 -25.89 7.33 -17.80
CA THR A 4 -25.96 6.61 -16.54
C THR A 4 -24.87 5.54 -16.46
N ALA A 5 -24.64 4.82 -17.55
CA ALA A 5 -23.59 3.81 -17.62
C ALA A 5 -22.20 4.45 -17.46
N THR A 6 -21.98 5.64 -18.02
CA THR A 6 -20.73 6.37 -17.91
C THR A 6 -20.45 6.79 -16.47
N HIS A 7 -21.47 7.18 -15.72
CA HIS A 7 -21.32 7.55 -14.32
C HIS A 7 -21.09 6.35 -13.41
N LEU A 8 -21.71 5.21 -13.71
CA LEU A 8 -21.60 4.01 -12.89
C LEU A 8 -20.24 3.32 -13.01
N ALA A 9 -19.63 3.36 -14.21
CA ALA A 9 -18.36 2.68 -14.45
C ALA A 9 -17.22 3.21 -13.56
N PRO A 10 -16.99 4.54 -13.45
CA PRO A 10 -15.95 5.05 -12.56
C PRO A 10 -16.22 4.74 -11.10
N GLN A 11 -17.47 4.80 -10.65
CA GLN A 11 -17.82 4.47 -9.27
C GLN A 11 -17.60 3.01 -8.98
N ARG A 12 -17.91 2.14 -9.93
CA ARG A 12 -17.67 0.71 -9.78
C ARG A 12 -16.18 0.41 -9.69
N ALA A 13 -15.38 1.02 -10.55
CA ALA A 13 -13.93 0.85 -10.54
C ALA A 13 -13.32 1.35 -9.24
N ALA A 14 -13.78 2.49 -8.73
CA ALA A 14 -13.31 3.03 -7.47
C ALA A 14 -13.65 2.09 -6.29
N LYS A 15 -14.83 1.49 -6.31
CA LYS A 15 -15.23 0.52 -5.29
C LYS A 15 -14.36 -0.72 -5.34
N ILE A 16 -14.08 -1.22 -6.54
CA ILE A 16 -13.20 -2.38 -6.71
C ILE A 16 -11.78 -2.04 -6.25
N ALA A 17 -11.29 -0.84 -6.57
CA ALA A 17 -9.98 -0.39 -6.13
C ALA A 17 -9.88 -0.40 -4.60
N LYS A 18 -10.93 0.06 -3.93
CA LYS A 18 -10.99 0.02 -2.47
C LYS A 18 -10.94 -1.41 -1.95
N GLN A 19 -11.70 -2.32 -2.56
CA GLN A 19 -11.70 -3.72 -2.21
C GLN A 19 -10.33 -4.36 -2.41
N LEU A 20 -9.62 -3.98 -3.48
CA LEU A 20 -8.27 -4.45 -3.74
C LEU A 20 -7.30 -3.97 -2.65
N THR A 21 -7.42 -2.72 -2.23
CA THR A 21 -6.60 -2.18 -1.16
C THR A 21 -6.82 -2.95 0.13
N GLU A 22 -8.07 -3.25 0.44
CA GLU A 22 -8.41 -4.05 1.62
C GLU A 22 -7.83 -5.46 1.53
N LEU A 23 -7.88 -6.06 0.34
CA LEU A 23 -7.32 -7.39 0.10
C LEU A 23 -5.80 -7.40 0.32
N ILE A 24 -5.12 -6.37 -0.18
CA ILE A 24 -3.67 -6.22 0.01
C ILE A 24 -3.35 -6.17 1.51
N ASP A 25 -4.12 -5.42 2.27
CA ASP A 25 -3.93 -5.31 3.72
C ASP A 25 -4.21 -6.64 4.42
N ILE A 26 -5.31 -7.29 4.07
CA ILE A 26 -5.70 -8.56 4.70
C ILE A 26 -4.66 -9.64 4.43
N GLN A 27 -4.15 -9.72 3.21
CA GLN A 27 -3.12 -10.69 2.84
C GLN A 27 -1.72 -10.27 3.27
N ASN A 28 -1.60 -9.09 3.87
CA ASN A 28 -0.35 -8.56 4.37
C ASN A 28 0.73 -8.46 3.27
N LEU A 29 0.31 -8.02 2.10
CA LEU A 29 1.22 -7.82 0.97
C LEU A 29 1.93 -6.48 1.13
N GLY A 30 3.24 -6.50 0.99
CA GLY A 30 4.07 -5.31 1.08
C GLY A 30 4.64 -4.89 -0.26
N PRO A 31 5.36 -3.75 -0.30
CA PRO A 31 5.98 -3.29 -1.54
C PRO A 31 6.86 -4.36 -2.17
N GLY A 32 6.70 -4.55 -3.47
CA GLY A 32 7.42 -5.57 -4.22
C GLY A 32 6.71 -6.91 -4.30
N ASP A 33 5.70 -7.15 -3.46
CA ASP A 33 4.95 -8.38 -3.50
C ASP A 33 4.01 -8.40 -4.70
N LYS A 34 3.86 -9.57 -5.28
CA LYS A 34 3.03 -9.75 -6.46
C LYS A 34 1.60 -10.06 -6.05
N LEU A 35 0.65 -9.37 -6.69
CA LEU A 35 -0.76 -9.67 -6.52
C LEU A 35 -1.13 -10.97 -7.23
N PRO A 36 -2.20 -11.65 -6.78
CA PRO A 36 -2.71 -12.79 -7.53
C PRO A 36 -3.03 -12.39 -8.98
N PRO A 37 -3.03 -13.37 -9.91
CA PRO A 37 -3.36 -13.06 -11.31
C PRO A 37 -4.73 -12.40 -11.45
N GLU A 38 -4.89 -11.57 -12.48
CA GLU A 38 -6.15 -10.86 -12.74
C GLU A 38 -7.36 -11.79 -12.72
N ARG A 39 -7.22 -12.94 -13.36
CA ARG A 39 -8.29 -13.92 -13.43
C ARG A 39 -8.75 -14.35 -12.04
N GLN A 40 -7.79 -14.63 -11.18
CA GLN A 40 -8.06 -15.06 -9.81
C GLN A 40 -8.67 -13.91 -9.00
N LEU A 41 -8.16 -12.70 -9.18
CA LEU A 41 -8.70 -11.52 -8.49
C LEU A 41 -10.13 -11.23 -8.94
N ALA A 42 -10.39 -11.35 -10.23
CA ALA A 42 -11.74 -11.12 -10.76
C ALA A 42 -12.73 -12.12 -10.17
N ASP A 43 -12.31 -13.38 -10.07
CA ASP A 43 -13.15 -14.41 -9.47
C ASP A 43 -13.38 -14.17 -7.98
N LEU A 44 -12.32 -13.80 -7.27
CA LEU A 44 -12.39 -13.51 -5.83
C LEU A 44 -13.35 -12.36 -5.52
N LEU A 45 -13.27 -11.29 -6.31
CA LEU A 45 -14.06 -10.09 -6.10
C LEU A 45 -15.41 -10.14 -6.81
N GLU A 46 -15.65 -11.20 -7.58
CA GLU A 46 -16.88 -11.39 -8.34
C GLU A 46 -17.15 -10.21 -9.28
N VAL A 47 -16.13 -9.81 -10.00
CA VAL A 47 -16.21 -8.70 -10.96
C VAL A 47 -15.67 -9.14 -12.32
N SER A 48 -16.00 -8.36 -13.36
CA SER A 48 -15.48 -8.64 -14.69
C SER A 48 -14.01 -8.24 -14.78
N ARG A 49 -13.26 -8.88 -15.68
CA ARG A 49 -11.85 -8.56 -15.88
C ARG A 49 -11.64 -7.11 -16.34
N PRO A 50 -12.44 -6.57 -17.26
CA PRO A 50 -12.30 -5.15 -17.62
C PRO A 50 -12.51 -4.20 -16.45
N SER A 51 -13.48 -4.46 -15.59
CA SER A 51 -13.72 -3.65 -14.40
C SER A 51 -12.54 -3.74 -13.44
N LEU A 52 -11.98 -4.94 -13.27
CA LEU A 52 -10.80 -5.14 -12.43
C LEU A 52 -9.61 -4.37 -12.98
N ARG A 53 -9.40 -4.38 -14.29
CA ARG A 53 -8.31 -3.64 -14.92
C ARG A 53 -8.42 -2.15 -14.67
N GLU A 54 -9.63 -1.61 -14.81
CA GLU A 54 -9.84 -0.19 -14.51
C GLU A 54 -9.47 0.14 -13.08
N ALA A 55 -9.86 -0.72 -12.14
CA ALA A 55 -9.51 -0.54 -10.73
C ALA A 55 -8.01 -0.60 -10.52
N LEU A 56 -7.32 -1.53 -11.17
CA LEU A 56 -5.87 -1.63 -11.10
C LEU A 56 -5.19 -0.38 -11.66
N HIS A 57 -5.72 0.17 -12.74
CA HIS A 57 -5.21 1.42 -13.30
C HIS A 57 -5.40 2.59 -12.34
N ILE A 58 -6.52 2.62 -11.62
CA ILE A 58 -6.75 3.63 -10.58
C ILE A 58 -5.68 3.52 -9.50
N LEU A 59 -5.42 2.31 -9.02
CA LEU A 59 -4.40 2.09 -7.99
C LEU A 59 -3.00 2.42 -8.50
N GLN A 60 -2.71 2.13 -9.76
CA GLN A 60 -1.43 2.49 -10.36
C GLN A 60 -1.27 4.01 -10.44
N ALA A 61 -2.33 4.72 -10.82
CA ALA A 61 -2.32 6.18 -10.85
C ALA A 61 -2.09 6.78 -9.46
N GLN A 62 -2.55 6.10 -8.42
CA GLN A 62 -2.32 6.50 -7.03
C GLN A 62 -0.94 6.06 -6.51
N GLY A 63 -0.18 5.31 -7.29
CA GLY A 63 1.13 4.84 -6.89
C GLY A 63 1.11 3.66 -5.92
N LEU A 64 -0.03 2.96 -5.81
CA LEU A 64 -0.17 1.84 -4.87
C LEU A 64 0.21 0.50 -5.48
N VAL A 65 0.11 0.37 -6.80
CA VAL A 65 0.53 -0.83 -7.52
C VAL A 65 1.25 -0.44 -8.80
N GLN A 66 2.02 -1.38 -9.33
CA GLN A 66 2.67 -1.23 -10.63
C GLN A 66 2.28 -2.43 -11.50
N ILE A 67 1.71 -2.14 -12.65
CA ILE A 67 1.34 -3.16 -13.62
C ILE A 67 2.53 -3.36 -14.56
N LYS A 68 3.08 -4.57 -14.59
CA LYS A 68 4.17 -4.93 -15.49
C LYS A 68 3.65 -5.93 -16.51
N HIS A 69 3.59 -5.53 -17.77
CA HIS A 69 3.06 -6.38 -18.83
C HIS A 69 3.84 -7.69 -18.91
N GLY A 70 3.10 -8.79 -18.95
CA GLY A 70 3.70 -10.11 -19.04
C GLY A 70 4.28 -10.64 -17.74
N GLN A 71 4.37 -9.83 -16.70
CA GLN A 71 4.94 -10.22 -15.41
C GLN A 71 3.92 -10.23 -14.29
N GLY A 72 2.93 -9.34 -14.34
CA GLY A 72 1.88 -9.25 -13.33
C GLY A 72 1.77 -7.86 -12.71
N THR A 73 1.04 -7.80 -11.62
CA THR A 73 0.83 -6.56 -10.88
C THR A 73 1.50 -6.70 -9.52
N PHE A 74 2.23 -5.67 -9.13
CA PHE A 74 3.03 -5.67 -7.91
C PHE A 74 2.61 -4.53 -7.01
N VAL A 75 2.64 -4.77 -5.70
CA VAL A 75 2.38 -3.71 -4.72
C VAL A 75 3.53 -2.71 -4.76
N GLN A 76 3.19 -1.44 -4.70
CA GLN A 76 4.16 -0.36 -4.74
C GLN A 76 3.91 0.57 -3.57
N GLU A 77 4.97 1.10 -2.99
CA GLU A 77 4.86 2.12 -1.97
C GLU A 77 4.62 3.47 -2.65
N PRO A 78 3.64 4.26 -2.19
CA PRO A 78 3.41 5.59 -2.76
C PRO A 78 4.67 6.45 -2.72
N VAL A 79 4.86 7.27 -3.75
CA VAL A 79 6.03 8.14 -3.87
C VAL A 79 6.19 9.03 -2.64
N VAL A 80 5.09 9.58 -2.15
CA VAL A 80 5.09 10.43 -0.96
C VAL A 80 5.66 9.67 0.25
N ALA A 81 5.24 8.43 0.44
CA ALA A 81 5.74 7.59 1.54
C ALA A 81 7.22 7.29 1.37
N GLN A 82 7.67 7.05 0.14
CA GLN A 82 9.07 6.83 -0.16
C GLN A 82 9.91 8.06 0.16
N GLU A 83 9.43 9.23 -0.21
CA GLU A 83 10.11 10.50 0.06
C GLU A 83 10.19 10.79 1.55
N LEU A 84 9.11 10.54 2.28
CA LEU A 84 9.09 10.72 3.73
C LEU A 84 10.05 9.78 4.41
N ARG A 85 10.09 8.54 4.00
CA ARG A 85 11.01 7.56 4.57
C ARG A 85 12.46 7.94 4.32
N ALA A 86 12.79 8.36 3.10
CA ALA A 86 14.12 8.81 2.75
C ALA A 86 14.52 10.03 3.57
N SER A 87 13.60 10.97 3.76
CA SER A 87 13.83 12.17 4.56
C SER A 87 14.11 11.84 6.02
N VAL A 88 13.32 10.93 6.58
CA VAL A 88 13.50 10.48 7.97
C VAL A 88 14.84 9.76 8.13
N MET A 89 15.20 8.90 7.21
CA MET A 89 16.47 8.19 7.25
C MET A 89 17.64 9.16 7.18
N THR A 90 17.56 10.17 6.35
CA THR A 90 18.59 11.19 6.22
C THR A 90 18.75 11.98 7.52
N LYS A 91 17.65 12.37 8.13
CA LYS A 91 17.67 13.08 9.40
C LYS A 91 18.23 12.21 10.53
N THR A 92 17.83 10.96 10.57
CA THR A 92 18.34 10.02 11.56
C THR A 92 19.84 9.82 11.40
N HIS A 93 20.30 9.74 10.18
CA HIS A 93 21.74 9.60 9.89
C HIS A 93 22.51 10.83 10.33
N GLY A 94 21.97 12.02 10.07
CA GLY A 94 22.56 13.28 10.51
C GLY A 94 22.62 13.37 12.01
N LEU A 95 21.59 12.93 12.70
CA LEU A 95 21.57 12.90 14.17
C LEU A 95 22.61 11.93 14.73
N ASN A 96 22.83 10.82 14.06
CA ASN A 96 23.85 9.85 14.46
C ASN A 96 25.24 10.43 14.41
N GLU A 97 25.49 11.38 13.52
CA GLU A 97 26.77 12.05 13.41
C GLU A 97 26.98 13.10 14.50
N LEU A 98 25.89 13.79 14.90
CA LEU A 98 25.95 14.86 15.89
C LEU A 98 25.85 14.37 17.31
N PHE A 99 25.08 13.35 17.55
CA PHE A 99 24.84 12.76 18.85
C PHE A 99 25.05 11.27 18.77
N ASP A 100 25.36 10.64 19.89
CA ASP A 100 25.37 9.18 19.92
C ASP A 100 23.93 8.70 19.91
N ALA A 101 23.35 8.70 18.73
CA ALA A 101 21.93 8.39 18.54
C ALA A 101 21.57 6.96 18.93
N ARG A 102 22.56 6.08 19.02
CA ARG A 102 22.31 4.73 19.52
C ARG A 102 21.81 4.74 20.95
N GLU A 103 22.38 5.61 21.79
CA GLU A 103 21.91 5.75 23.16
C GLU A 103 20.48 6.24 23.21
N VAL A 104 20.13 7.18 22.33
CA VAL A 104 18.76 7.69 22.23
C VAL A 104 17.80 6.61 21.76
N LEU A 105 18.21 5.79 20.79
CA LEU A 105 17.38 4.70 20.29
C LEU A 105 17.25 3.54 21.28
N GLU A 106 18.23 3.41 22.16
CA GLU A 106 18.22 2.38 23.20
C GLU A 106 17.47 2.82 24.46
N VAL A 107 16.92 4.03 24.45
CA VAL A 107 16.12 4.53 25.58
C VAL A 107 14.95 3.56 25.84
N PRO A 108 14.66 3.29 27.13
CA PRO A 108 13.58 2.39 27.51
C PRO A 108 12.24 2.70 26.86
N ALA A 109 12.01 3.95 26.47
CA ALA A 109 10.80 4.34 25.79
C ALA A 109 10.62 3.63 24.44
N SER A 110 11.69 3.50 23.65
CA SER A 110 11.63 2.76 22.39
C SER A 110 11.37 1.28 22.64
N LYS A 111 12.01 0.73 23.63
CA LYS A 111 11.84 -0.65 24.03
C LYS A 111 10.42 -0.88 24.54
N TRP A 112 9.92 0.05 25.31
CA TRP A 112 8.57 0.02 25.82
C TRP A 112 7.56 0.06 24.66
N ALA A 113 7.78 0.91 23.67
CA ALA A 113 6.92 1.00 22.50
C ALA A 113 6.92 -0.32 21.72
N ALA A 114 8.08 -0.93 21.55
CA ALA A 114 8.19 -2.20 20.86
C ALA A 114 7.49 -3.34 21.60
N GLU A 115 7.56 -3.34 22.92
CA GLU A 115 6.91 -4.36 23.75
C GLU A 115 5.40 -4.18 23.81
N LYS A 116 4.94 -2.94 23.87
CA LYS A 116 3.51 -2.63 24.03
C LYS A 116 2.78 -2.43 22.72
N ALA A 117 3.51 -2.27 21.62
CA ALA A 117 2.87 -2.13 20.32
C ALA A 117 2.18 -3.44 19.98
N THR A 118 0.86 -3.43 19.99
CA THR A 118 0.07 -4.58 19.59
C THR A 118 0.07 -4.68 18.08
N LYS A 119 -0.32 -5.84 17.56
CA LYS A 119 -0.49 -6.00 16.12
C LYS A 119 -1.49 -5.00 15.57
N GLU A 120 -2.44 -4.62 16.38
CA GLU A 120 -3.46 -3.64 16.04
C GLU A 120 -2.86 -2.25 15.93
N ASP A 121 -2.02 -1.86 16.87
CA ASP A 121 -1.31 -0.58 16.82
C ASP A 121 -0.41 -0.50 15.59
N ILE A 122 0.26 -1.57 15.26
CA ILE A 122 1.12 -1.64 14.09
C ILE A 122 0.29 -1.47 12.81
N ARG A 123 -0.91 -2.05 12.75
CA ARG A 123 -1.81 -1.87 11.63
C ARG A 123 -2.24 -0.42 11.47
N LEU A 124 -2.56 0.24 12.58
CA LEU A 124 -2.96 1.64 12.56
C LEU A 124 -1.84 2.53 12.05
N LEU A 125 -0.61 2.22 12.40
CA LEU A 125 0.55 2.96 11.93
C LEU A 125 0.80 2.73 10.43
N ARG A 126 0.43 1.56 9.90
CA ARG A 126 0.56 1.25 8.49
C ARG A 126 -0.59 1.78 7.65
N ALA A 127 -1.74 1.93 8.25
CA ALA A 127 -2.89 2.48 7.58
C ALA A 127 -2.76 3.99 7.47
#